data_1018a3b1ff1376ef8c7a884d287b8f17
#
_entry.id   1018a3b1ff1376ef8c7a884d287b8f17
#
_cell.length_a   1.000
_cell.length_b   1.000
_cell.length_c   1.000
_cell.angle_alpha   90.00
_cell.angle_beta   90.00
_cell.angle_gamma   90.00
#
_symmetry.space_group_name_H-M   'P 1'
#
loop_
_entity.id
_entity.type
_entity.pdbx_description
1 polymer ?
#
loop_
_entity_poly.entity_id
_entity_poly.type
_entity_poly.pdbx_seq_one_letter_code
_entity_poly.pdbx_strand_id
1 'polypeptide(L)'
;MRKAFAVFVIALFLAILAFAANKESGSTTLKDVQPAGTTDKKHKKQQFDLSFSTSKNDYTCRTNENQKVQATDFVVGTTITYKIDGNKGQVKSTSTGKSAKCTLVRVAALTAPPQ
;
A
#
# COMPACT_ATOMS: atom_id res chain seq x y z
N MET A 1 -36.22 -14.92 19.22
CA MET A 1 -35.06 -14.32 19.83
C MET A 1 -33.77 -15.04 19.46
N ARG A 2 -33.75 -16.34 19.52
CA ARG A 2 -32.52 -17.06 19.21
C ARG A 2 -32.08 -16.85 17.77
N LYS A 3 -33.05 -16.77 16.85
CA LYS A 3 -32.71 -16.56 15.44
C LYS A 3 -32.08 -15.20 15.21
N ALA A 4 -32.57 -14.19 15.87
CA ALA A 4 -31.99 -12.87 15.71
C ALA A 4 -30.57 -12.81 16.25
N PHE A 5 -30.31 -13.55 17.32
CA PHE A 5 -28.99 -13.59 17.89
C PHE A 5 -28.00 -14.28 16.93
N ALA A 6 -28.41 -15.36 16.31
CA ALA A 6 -27.56 -16.07 15.37
C ALA A 6 -27.23 -15.22 14.14
N VAL A 7 -28.23 -14.47 13.65
CA VAL A 7 -28.01 -13.60 12.49
C VAL A 7 -27.01 -12.51 12.84
N PHE A 8 -27.07 -11.98 14.04
CA PHE A 8 -26.15 -10.96 14.48
C PHE A 8 -24.70 -11.48 14.48
N VAL A 9 -24.49 -12.69 14.96
CA VAL A 9 -23.14 -13.28 15.01
C VAL A 9 -22.59 -13.49 13.60
N ILE A 10 -23.43 -13.94 12.68
CA ILE A 10 -23.00 -14.15 11.31
C ILE A 10 -22.61 -12.84 10.64
N ALA A 11 -23.35 -11.78 10.88
CA ALA A 11 -23.03 -10.48 10.30
C ALA A 11 -21.68 -9.98 10.80
N LEU A 12 -21.39 -10.16 12.07
CA LEU A 12 -20.13 -9.75 12.62
C LEU A 12 -18.96 -10.51 12.00
N PHE A 13 -19.13 -11.80 11.80
CA PHE A 13 -18.11 -12.63 11.21
C PHE A 13 -17.83 -12.21 9.76
N LEU A 14 -18.85 -11.88 9.00
CA LEU A 14 -18.69 -11.44 7.63
C LEU A 14 -17.93 -10.12 7.56
N ALA A 15 -18.14 -9.22 8.50
CA ALA A 15 -17.40 -7.97 8.53
C ALA A 15 -15.91 -8.21 8.72
N ILE A 16 -15.54 -9.15 9.57
CA ILE A 16 -14.14 -9.49 9.77
C ILE A 16 -13.52 -10.07 8.51
N LEU A 17 -14.24 -10.96 7.83
CA LEU A 17 -13.74 -11.53 6.58
C LEU A 17 -13.55 -10.48 5.50
N ALA A 18 -14.47 -9.54 5.39
CA ALA A 18 -14.34 -8.50 4.39
C ALA A 18 -13.10 -7.64 4.65
N PHE A 19 -12.80 -7.38 5.91
CA PHE A 19 -11.63 -6.60 6.25
C PHE A 19 -10.34 -7.34 5.94
N ALA A 20 -10.32 -8.66 6.13
CA ALA A 20 -9.12 -9.46 5.92
C ALA A 20 -8.85 -9.74 4.44
N ALA A 21 -9.77 -9.42 3.55
CA ALA A 21 -9.65 -9.77 2.14
C ALA A 21 -9.12 -8.65 1.26
N ASN A 22 -8.43 -7.67 1.84
CA ASN A 22 -7.92 -6.55 1.06
C ASN A 22 -6.63 -6.94 0.34
N LYS A 23 -6.77 -7.46 -0.87
CA LYS A 23 -5.65 -7.82 -1.72
C LYS A 23 -5.82 -7.20 -3.08
N GLU A 24 -4.77 -6.62 -3.60
CA GLU A 24 -4.76 -6.06 -4.93
C GLU A 24 -3.40 -6.30 -5.57
N SER A 25 -3.39 -6.42 -6.87
CA SER A 25 -2.14 -6.48 -7.61
C SER A 25 -2.39 -5.95 -9.01
N GLY A 26 -1.36 -5.40 -9.61
CA GLY A 26 -1.48 -4.84 -10.95
C GLY A 26 -0.34 -3.90 -11.27
N SER A 27 -0.58 -3.05 -12.25
CA SER A 27 0.37 -2.03 -12.69
C SER A 27 -0.30 -0.67 -12.65
N THR A 28 0.48 0.35 -12.33
CA THR A 28 -0.01 1.71 -12.30
C THR A 28 1.17 2.66 -12.44
N THR A 29 0.90 3.95 -12.49
CA THR A 29 1.94 4.96 -12.57
C THR A 29 2.25 5.47 -11.17
N LEU A 30 3.53 5.58 -10.84
CA LEU A 30 3.96 6.11 -9.56
C LEU A 30 3.66 7.61 -9.52
N LYS A 31 2.92 8.04 -8.51
CA LYS A 31 2.47 9.43 -8.42
C LYS A 31 3.41 10.31 -7.63
N ASP A 32 4.03 9.77 -6.60
CA ASP A 32 4.88 10.58 -5.75
C ASP A 32 5.88 9.70 -5.01
N VAL A 33 7.03 10.27 -4.68
CA VAL A 33 8.07 9.64 -3.90
C VAL A 33 8.58 10.68 -2.92
N GLN A 34 8.43 10.43 -1.62
CA GLN A 34 8.88 11.36 -0.60
C GLN A 34 9.77 10.64 0.39
N PRO A 35 10.85 11.25 0.85
CA PRO A 35 11.62 10.66 1.93
C PRO A 35 10.74 10.59 3.18
N ALA A 36 10.86 9.51 3.90
CA ALA A 36 10.03 9.27 5.06
C ALA A 36 10.86 8.81 6.23
N GLY A 37 10.33 9.00 7.41
CA GLY A 37 11.00 8.57 8.61
C GLY A 37 12.24 9.36 8.88
N THR A 38 12.96 8.96 9.89
CA THR A 38 14.19 9.61 10.23
C THR A 38 15.29 8.76 9.75
N THR A 39 16.21 9.36 9.15
CA THR A 39 17.44 8.73 8.90
C THR A 39 18.11 8.56 10.16
N ASP A 40 17.85 7.57 10.85
CA ASP A 40 18.53 7.48 12.02
C ASP A 40 19.83 7.03 11.85
N LYS A 41 20.61 7.48 12.54
CA LYS A 41 21.87 7.35 12.68
C LYS A 41 22.29 5.99 12.67
N LYS A 42 22.00 5.10 13.16
CA LYS A 42 22.62 3.88 13.38
C LYS A 42 22.22 2.87 12.41
N HIS A 43 22.62 2.79 11.29
CA HIS A 43 22.44 1.69 10.37
C HIS A 43 21.05 1.55 9.76
N LYS A 44 20.14 2.43 10.09
CA LYS A 44 18.84 2.39 9.44
C LYS A 44 18.94 3.05 8.09
N LYS A 45 18.26 2.48 7.11
CA LYS A 45 18.29 3.00 5.78
C LYS A 45 17.16 3.97 5.57
N GLN A 46 17.33 4.91 4.65
CA GLN A 46 16.31 5.89 4.35
C GLN A 46 15.06 5.20 3.85
N GLN A 47 13.93 5.52 4.44
CA GLN A 47 12.64 5.05 3.96
C GLN A 47 12.06 6.06 2.99
N PHE A 48 11.23 5.58 2.08
CA PHE A 48 10.53 6.43 1.13
C PHE A 48 9.06 6.09 1.14
N ASP A 49 8.23 7.10 1.01
CA ASP A 49 6.79 6.92 0.85
C ASP A 49 6.49 6.95 -0.64
N LEU A 50 5.98 5.84 -1.14
CA LEU A 50 5.63 5.68 -2.53
C LEU A 50 4.13 5.80 -2.65
N SER A 51 3.67 6.74 -3.45
CA SER A 51 2.23 6.99 -3.60
C SER A 51 1.77 6.58 -4.99
N PHE A 52 0.68 5.86 -5.04
CA PHE A 52 0.11 5.41 -6.30
C PHE A 52 -1.38 5.10 -6.10
N SER A 53 -2.10 5.07 -7.19
CA SER A 53 -3.53 4.77 -7.16
C SER A 53 -3.79 3.49 -7.94
N THR A 54 -4.70 2.70 -7.41
CA THR A 54 -5.23 1.55 -8.13
C THR A 54 -6.65 1.88 -8.57
N SER A 55 -7.38 0.91 -9.09
CA SER A 55 -8.77 1.15 -9.45
C SER A 55 -9.67 1.35 -8.24
N LYS A 56 -9.20 0.99 -7.06
CA LYS A 56 -10.02 1.03 -5.84
C LYS A 56 -9.59 2.06 -4.84
N ASN A 57 -8.29 2.27 -4.69
CA ASN A 57 -7.78 3.10 -3.60
C ASN A 57 -6.57 3.90 -4.02
N ASP A 58 -6.33 4.97 -3.25
CA ASP A 58 -5.04 5.65 -3.26
C ASP A 58 -4.23 5.09 -2.10
N TYR A 59 -3.01 4.70 -2.39
CA TYR A 59 -2.12 4.13 -1.38
C TYR A 59 -0.87 4.96 -1.22
N THR A 60 -0.39 5.02 0.01
CA THR A 60 0.99 5.46 0.29
C THR A 60 1.65 4.31 1.03
N CYS A 61 2.72 3.79 0.46
CA CYS A 61 3.42 2.64 1.00
C CYS A 61 4.83 3.04 1.38
N ARG A 62 5.18 2.84 2.65
CA ARG A 62 6.47 3.25 3.18
C ARG A 62 7.43 2.08 3.10
N THR A 63 8.56 2.26 2.44
CA THR A 63 9.55 1.19 2.31
C THR A 63 10.13 0.82 3.67
N ASN A 64 10.56 -0.43 3.79
CA ASN A 64 11.08 -0.92 5.05
C ASN A 64 12.43 -0.32 5.38
N GLU A 65 12.67 -0.05 6.65
CA GLU A 65 13.92 0.57 7.07
C GLU A 65 15.11 -0.38 6.94
N ASN A 66 14.86 -1.66 6.76
CA ASN A 66 15.92 -2.64 6.57
C ASN A 66 16.30 -2.82 5.11
N GLN A 67 15.59 -2.18 4.20
CA GLN A 67 15.78 -2.39 2.79
C GLN A 67 16.49 -1.20 2.18
N LYS A 68 17.51 -1.46 1.38
CA LYS A 68 18.26 -0.38 0.78
C LYS A 68 17.53 0.11 -0.45
N VAL A 69 16.90 1.27 -0.35
CA VAL A 69 16.19 1.91 -1.44
C VAL A 69 16.78 3.28 -1.63
N GLN A 70 17.07 3.63 -2.89
CA GLN A 70 17.61 4.94 -3.22
C GLN A 70 16.53 5.77 -3.90
N ALA A 71 16.69 7.08 -3.82
CA ALA A 71 15.70 7.99 -4.42
C ALA A 71 15.56 7.78 -5.91
N THR A 72 16.61 7.28 -6.57
CA THR A 72 16.57 7.04 -8.00
C THR A 72 15.98 5.71 -8.39
N ASP A 73 15.68 4.85 -7.43
CA ASP A 73 15.12 3.54 -7.74
C ASP A 73 13.68 3.62 -8.20
N PHE A 74 12.96 4.62 -7.74
CA PHE A 74 11.55 4.81 -8.07
C PHE A 74 11.34 6.24 -8.53
N VAL A 75 10.96 6.40 -9.79
CA VAL A 75 10.84 7.72 -10.41
C VAL A 75 9.38 8.04 -10.65
N VAL A 76 8.94 9.21 -10.23
CA VAL A 76 7.57 9.67 -10.44
C VAL A 76 7.25 9.69 -11.93
N GLY A 77 6.08 9.22 -12.28
CA GLY A 77 5.65 9.18 -13.67
C GLY A 77 5.98 7.89 -14.39
N THR A 78 6.74 6.99 -13.76
CA THR A 78 7.07 5.73 -14.41
C THR A 78 6.11 4.63 -13.96
N THR A 79 6.06 3.57 -14.72
CA THR A 79 5.17 2.45 -14.42
C THR A 79 5.76 1.57 -13.33
N ILE A 80 4.92 1.19 -12.40
CA ILE A 80 5.28 0.25 -11.35
C ILE A 80 4.29 -0.90 -11.35
N THR A 81 4.73 -2.04 -10.83
CA THR A 81 3.81 -3.13 -10.49
C THR A 81 3.70 -3.19 -8.98
N TYR A 82 2.55 -3.59 -8.49
CA TYR A 82 2.31 -3.59 -7.05
C TYR A 82 1.57 -4.85 -6.65
N LYS A 83 1.77 -5.24 -5.39
CA LYS A 83 0.98 -6.27 -4.72
C LYS A 83 0.67 -5.76 -3.34
N ILE A 84 -0.61 -5.74 -3.00
CA ILE A 84 -1.08 -5.29 -1.71
C ILE A 84 -1.75 -6.46 -1.01
N ASP A 85 -1.39 -6.69 0.24
CA ASP A 85 -1.97 -7.75 1.05
C ASP A 85 -2.15 -7.20 2.45
N GLY A 86 -3.39 -6.83 2.79
CA GLY A 86 -3.68 -6.19 4.06
C GLY A 86 -3.02 -4.83 4.15
N ASN A 87 -2.12 -4.66 5.11
CA ASN A 87 -1.40 -3.40 5.26
C ASN A 87 0.03 -3.48 4.74
N LYS A 88 0.37 -4.56 4.03
CA LYS A 88 1.71 -4.72 3.48
C LYS A 88 1.65 -4.65 1.97
N GLY A 89 2.74 -4.18 1.38
CA GLY A 89 2.82 -4.07 -0.06
C GLY A 89 4.19 -4.37 -0.58
N GLN A 90 4.25 -4.55 -1.88
CA GLN A 90 5.49 -4.69 -2.60
C GLN A 90 5.34 -3.92 -3.89
N VAL A 91 6.32 -3.09 -4.19
CA VAL A 91 6.29 -2.24 -5.38
C VAL A 91 7.56 -2.50 -6.17
N LYS A 92 7.40 -2.68 -7.47
CA LYS A 92 8.53 -2.90 -8.35
C LYS A 92 8.52 -1.86 -9.46
N SER A 93 9.64 -1.19 -9.66
CA SER A 93 9.78 -0.26 -10.78
C SER A 93 10.10 -1.06 -12.03
N THR A 94 9.29 -0.88 -13.08
CA THR A 94 9.55 -1.58 -14.32
C THR A 94 10.72 -0.96 -15.08
N SER A 95 11.03 0.31 -14.82
CA SER A 95 12.13 0.96 -15.53
C SER A 95 13.50 0.61 -14.94
N THR A 96 13.60 0.42 -13.64
CA THR A 96 14.88 0.10 -13.02
C THR A 96 15.01 -1.37 -12.62
N GLY A 97 13.89 -2.08 -12.53
CA GLY A 97 13.90 -3.45 -12.07
C GLY A 97 13.98 -3.60 -10.56
N LYS A 98 14.04 -2.49 -9.84
CA LYS A 98 14.12 -2.54 -8.38
C LYS A 98 12.78 -2.81 -7.75
N SER A 99 12.75 -3.61 -6.71
CA SER A 99 11.53 -3.83 -5.96
C SER A 99 11.78 -3.54 -4.49
N ALA A 100 10.72 -3.14 -3.81
CA ALA A 100 10.80 -2.81 -2.40
C ALA A 100 9.56 -3.32 -1.70
N LYS A 101 9.76 -3.88 -0.51
CA LYS A 101 8.64 -4.21 0.37
C LYS A 101 8.33 -2.98 1.19
N CYS A 102 7.07 -2.76 1.44
CA CYS A 102 6.62 -1.56 2.13
C CYS A 102 5.42 -1.86 3.00
N THR A 103 5.11 -0.92 3.87
CA THR A 103 3.93 -1.00 4.72
C THR A 103 3.02 0.15 4.35
N LEU A 104 1.75 -0.12 4.21
CA LEU A 104 0.79 0.92 3.89
C LEU A 104 0.63 1.84 5.09
N VAL A 105 0.94 3.12 4.89
CA VAL A 105 0.78 4.13 5.92
C VAL A 105 -0.43 5.00 5.65
N ARG A 106 -1.01 4.89 4.46
CA ARG A 106 -2.22 5.60 4.11
C ARG A 106 -2.99 4.81 3.06
N VAL A 107 -4.26 4.66 3.31
CA VAL A 107 -5.18 4.04 2.36
C VAL A 107 -6.40 4.93 2.29
N ALA A 108 -6.71 5.44 1.11
CA ALA A 108 -7.88 6.28 0.93
C ALA A 108 -8.68 5.75 -0.25
N ALA A 109 -9.96 5.55 -0.04
CA ALA A 109 -10.81 5.07 -1.12
C ALA A 109 -10.87 6.13 -2.20
N LEU A 110 -10.82 5.69 -3.45
CA LEU A 110 -11.01 6.60 -4.56
C LEU A 110 -12.47 6.99 -4.58
N THR A 111 -12.71 8.30 -4.58
CA THR A 111 -14.06 8.78 -4.73
C THR A 111 -14.18 9.36 -6.12
N ALA A 112 -15.32 9.13 -6.73
CA ALA A 112 -15.55 9.72 -8.02
C ALA A 112 -15.49 11.24 -7.88
N PRO A 113 -14.88 11.92 -8.83
CA PRO A 113 -14.83 13.37 -8.74
C PRO A 113 -16.25 13.92 -8.76
N PRO A 114 -16.48 15.00 -8.08
CA PRO A 114 -17.81 15.60 -8.10
C PRO A 114 -18.14 16.04 -9.50
N GLN A 115 -19.35 15.80 -9.88
CA GLN A 115 -19.80 16.07 -11.23
C GLN A 115 -20.46 17.42 -11.35
#